data_7523794e02aa3265adf24c4add02940e
#
_entry.id   7523794e02aa3265adf24c4add02940e
#
_cell.length_a   1.000
_cell.length_b   1.000
_cell.length_c   1.000
_cell.angle_alpha   90.00
_cell.angle_beta   90.00
_cell.angle_gamma   90.00
#
_symmetry.space_group_name_H-M   'P 1'
#
loop_
_entity.id
_entity.type
_entity.pdbx_description
1 polymer ?
#
loop_
_entity_poly.entity_id
_entity_poly.type
_entity_poly.pdbx_seq_one_letter_code
_entity_poly.pdbx_strand_id
1 'polypeptide(L)'
;MKIIAILLIKIFLQISQCSPNSNIVFVYEHVRHGARSPLFADGNIHYTDHFGTKWEGPSTLTAVGKRTHYIIGIQNRIKYSSLINYSKLISKEIQIFSTNSVRTLQSIQAELQAMYLPGTLEPLTEEELVVAFPPIHNISIKVLEEIKNLNHSTIINGINVFPIQFSSPKKLRLNEPEYCPYMSKYQAQLEKNMKNEINVFLKYFDEKYGEKLQKYFNKSNRDFMYDFDFIELVVAEEFICNYFQGNNFSDFINKTEIDIEEFFNYTKKIKNYYIFHINIDEKTGVMAASPQMKEIINYMDAIIQNKSQAPKMIIHGGHDTTINCIQYFMHYAFQIPITYIPFAANIFFELHKNESSNNFYVEYIFDGISLLNLDYDRFREKVLESIWSEEKINNFCNFEQEDKSESDSDKFKTISLILLITNAVFFVSTVIFMSLFIYNCKKNKKKYSLNLNDSILAGVDKENN
;
A
#
# COMPACT_ATOMS: atom_id res chain seq x y z
N MET A 1 21.74 18.36 15.40
CA MET A 1 21.19 19.55 16.06
C MET A 1 20.41 20.46 15.12
N LYS A 2 20.90 20.85 13.93
CA LYS A 2 20.14 21.72 13.00
C LYS A 2 18.83 21.12 12.51
N ILE A 3 18.76 19.81 12.24
CA ILE A 3 17.54 19.11 11.78
C ILE A 3 16.47 19.08 12.88
N ILE A 4 16.86 18.88 14.12
CA ILE A 4 15.93 18.88 15.27
C ILE A 4 15.37 20.29 15.51
N ALA A 5 16.20 21.32 15.34
CA ALA A 5 15.77 22.71 15.46
C ALA A 5 14.77 23.11 14.34
N ILE A 6 15.01 22.65 13.10
CA ILE A 6 14.09 22.90 11.98
C ILE A 6 12.77 22.15 12.17
N LEU A 7 12.80 20.90 12.68
CA LEU A 7 11.60 20.13 13.03
C LEU A 7 10.82 20.82 14.16
N LEU A 8 11.49 21.27 15.22
CA LEU A 8 10.86 21.98 16.32
C LEU A 8 10.26 23.32 15.90
N ILE A 9 10.92 24.07 14.98
CA ILE A 9 10.40 25.32 14.45
C ILE A 9 9.16 25.07 13.56
N LYS A 10 9.16 24.03 12.72
CA LYS A 10 7.98 23.63 11.93
C LYS A 10 6.82 23.21 12.82
N ILE A 11 7.08 22.45 13.88
CA ILE A 11 6.05 22.03 14.88
C ILE A 11 5.50 23.26 15.62
N PHE A 12 6.36 24.22 16.00
CA PHE A 12 5.94 25.44 16.72
C PHE A 12 5.12 26.40 15.84
N LEU A 13 5.43 26.50 14.55
CA LEU A 13 4.67 27.33 13.61
C LEU A 13 3.28 26.75 13.26
N GLN A 14 3.10 25.43 13.35
CA GLN A 14 1.80 24.79 13.13
C GLN A 14 0.83 24.93 14.32
N ILE A 15 1.33 25.06 15.55
CA ILE A 15 0.48 25.25 16.75
C ILE A 15 -0.18 26.63 16.79
N SER A 16 0.33 27.60 16.00
CA SER A 16 -0.12 29.01 16.08
C SER A 16 -1.27 29.39 15.13
N GLN A 17 -1.84 28.45 14.35
CA GLN A 17 -2.93 28.74 13.40
C GLN A 17 -4.29 28.18 13.78
N CYS A 18 -4.47 27.59 14.97
CA CYS A 18 -5.81 27.24 15.44
C CYS A 18 -6.59 28.54 15.73
N SER A 19 -7.70 28.73 15.03
CA SER A 19 -8.69 29.76 15.41
C SER A 19 -9.10 29.51 16.86
N PRO A 20 -9.01 30.47 17.77
CA PRO A 20 -9.11 30.25 19.21
C PRO A 20 -10.50 29.77 19.71
N ASN A 21 -11.49 29.57 18.84
CA ASN A 21 -12.87 29.22 19.18
C ASN A 21 -13.48 28.10 18.32
N SER A 22 -12.67 27.18 17.78
CA SER A 22 -13.21 26.09 16.97
C SER A 22 -12.77 24.72 17.50
N ASN A 23 -13.72 23.79 17.60
CA ASN A 23 -13.46 22.42 17.98
C ASN A 23 -13.52 21.50 16.77
N ILE A 24 -12.50 20.64 16.59
CA ILE A 24 -12.53 19.54 15.62
C ILE A 24 -13.58 18.54 16.13
N VAL A 25 -14.55 18.19 15.27
CA VAL A 25 -15.63 17.25 15.61
C VAL A 25 -15.58 15.96 14.80
N PHE A 26 -14.81 15.96 13.69
CA PHE A 26 -14.58 14.78 12.86
C PHE A 26 -13.29 14.94 12.08
N VAL A 27 -12.59 13.80 11.85
CA VAL A 27 -11.37 13.72 11.06
C VAL A 27 -11.46 12.53 10.09
N TYR A 28 -11.17 12.79 8.83
CA TYR A 28 -10.93 11.75 7.83
C TYR A 28 -9.50 11.86 7.34
N GLU A 29 -8.70 10.83 7.60
CA GLU A 29 -7.32 10.72 7.17
C GLU A 29 -7.18 9.74 6.02
N HIS A 30 -6.41 10.11 5.00
CA HIS A 30 -5.90 9.18 4.01
C HIS A 30 -4.38 9.28 3.96
N VAL A 31 -3.69 8.15 4.18
CA VAL A 31 -2.22 8.13 4.29
C VAL A 31 -1.61 7.11 3.34
N ARG A 32 -0.56 7.53 2.60
CA ARG A 32 0.29 6.65 1.78
C ARG A 32 1.15 5.79 2.70
N HIS A 33 1.39 4.52 2.32
CA HIS A 33 2.36 3.69 3.04
C HIS A 33 3.75 4.36 3.16
N GLY A 34 4.53 3.96 4.16
CA GLY A 34 5.88 4.47 4.42
C GLY A 34 6.92 4.01 3.38
N ALA A 35 8.17 4.43 3.60
CA ALA A 35 9.31 4.04 2.77
C ALA A 35 9.42 2.50 2.68
N ARG A 36 9.69 2.01 1.47
CA ARG A 36 9.72 0.59 1.13
C ARG A 36 10.86 0.29 0.18
N SER A 37 11.17 -0.99 -0.01
CA SER A 37 12.00 -1.44 -1.12
C SER A 37 11.32 -1.18 -2.48
N PRO A 38 12.07 -1.13 -3.59
CA PRO A 38 11.52 -1.00 -4.93
C PRO A 38 10.41 -2.00 -5.24
N LEU A 39 9.51 -1.65 -6.18
CA LEU A 39 8.35 -2.48 -6.54
C LEU A 39 8.75 -3.78 -7.22
N PHE A 40 9.81 -3.72 -8.02
CA PHE A 40 10.25 -4.82 -8.86
C PHE A 40 11.57 -5.37 -8.36
N ALA A 41 11.64 -6.67 -8.23
CA ALA A 41 12.84 -7.47 -8.07
C ALA A 41 12.64 -8.72 -8.92
N ASP A 42 13.71 -9.28 -9.46
CA ASP A 42 13.70 -10.47 -10.35
C ASP A 42 13.17 -11.76 -9.67
N GLY A 43 12.08 -11.65 -8.90
CA GLY A 43 11.46 -12.77 -8.20
C GLY A 43 12.22 -13.29 -6.98
N ASN A 44 13.35 -12.71 -6.64
CA ASN A 44 14.17 -13.12 -5.50
C ASN A 44 13.69 -12.46 -4.19
N ILE A 45 13.63 -13.25 -3.13
CA ILE A 45 13.31 -12.77 -1.78
C ILE A 45 14.37 -11.78 -1.27
N HIS A 46 15.62 -11.99 -1.67
CA HIS A 46 16.73 -11.07 -1.40
C HIS A 46 17.35 -10.65 -2.71
N TYR A 47 17.45 -9.38 -2.98
CA TYR A 47 18.09 -8.85 -4.18
C TYR A 47 18.92 -7.60 -3.87
N THR A 48 19.86 -7.32 -4.76
CA THR A 48 20.66 -6.10 -4.73
C THR A 48 20.24 -5.22 -5.90
N ASP A 49 19.80 -4.01 -5.61
CA ASP A 49 19.41 -3.06 -6.64
C ASP A 49 20.63 -2.49 -7.40
N HIS A 50 20.37 -1.69 -8.41
CA HIS A 50 21.43 -1.09 -9.24
C HIS A 50 22.28 -0.04 -8.49
N PHE A 51 21.84 0.43 -7.34
CA PHE A 51 22.59 1.33 -6.46
C PHE A 51 23.39 0.56 -5.39
N GLY A 52 23.37 -0.76 -5.43
CA GLY A 52 24.13 -1.63 -4.52
C GLY A 52 23.45 -1.90 -3.19
N THR A 53 22.21 -1.48 -3.00
CA THR A 53 21.45 -1.74 -1.78
C THR A 53 20.85 -3.13 -1.78
N LYS A 54 21.05 -3.84 -0.66
CA LYS A 54 20.43 -5.15 -0.42
C LYS A 54 19.05 -4.98 0.22
N TRP A 55 18.05 -5.60 -0.37
CA TRP A 55 16.66 -5.56 0.08
C TRP A 55 16.15 -6.95 0.46
N GLU A 56 15.22 -7.01 1.42
CA GLU A 56 14.59 -8.26 1.90
C GLU A 56 13.37 -8.69 1.08
N GLY A 57 13.20 -8.15 -0.10
CA GLY A 57 12.09 -8.47 -1.00
C GLY A 57 11.54 -7.23 -1.67
N PRO A 58 10.76 -7.40 -2.75
CA PRO A 58 10.15 -6.29 -3.44
C PRO A 58 9.01 -5.69 -2.63
N SER A 59 8.85 -4.38 -2.74
CA SER A 59 7.68 -3.67 -2.17
C SER A 59 7.48 -3.84 -0.65
N THR A 60 8.56 -4.19 0.09
CA THR A 60 8.53 -4.46 1.54
C THR A 60 8.74 -3.17 2.34
N LEU A 61 7.85 -2.90 3.29
CA LEU A 61 7.96 -1.72 4.17
C LEU A 61 9.23 -1.80 5.01
N THR A 62 10.03 -0.75 4.98
CA THR A 62 11.32 -0.68 5.72
C THR A 62 11.14 -0.25 7.18
N ALA A 63 12.20 -0.39 7.98
CA ALA A 63 12.23 0.14 9.34
C ALA A 63 12.03 1.67 9.36
N VAL A 64 12.59 2.39 8.38
CA VAL A 64 12.38 3.84 8.20
C VAL A 64 10.91 4.13 7.92
N GLY A 65 10.27 3.38 7.02
CA GLY A 65 8.84 3.53 6.71
C GLY A 65 7.95 3.30 7.93
N LYS A 66 8.22 2.24 8.72
CA LYS A 66 7.53 1.99 10.00
C LYS A 66 7.71 3.15 10.98
N ARG A 67 8.94 3.66 11.11
CA ARG A 67 9.25 4.77 12.02
C ARG A 67 8.54 6.06 11.61
N THR A 68 8.45 6.35 10.32
CA THR A 68 7.75 7.54 9.82
C THR A 68 6.27 7.49 10.20
N HIS A 69 5.58 6.35 9.99
CA HIS A 69 4.19 6.17 10.41
C HIS A 69 4.00 6.24 11.93
N TYR A 70 4.92 5.69 12.70
CA TYR A 70 4.89 5.82 14.15
C TYR A 70 4.93 7.30 14.58
N ILE A 71 5.74 8.13 13.90
CA ILE A 71 5.81 9.58 14.16
C ILE A 71 4.50 10.28 13.78
N ILE A 72 3.87 9.90 12.66
CA ILE A 72 2.53 10.40 12.28
C ILE A 72 1.52 10.06 13.39
N GLY A 73 1.52 8.83 13.90
CA GLY A 73 0.65 8.42 15.00
C GLY A 73 0.86 9.22 16.28
N ILE A 74 2.11 9.59 16.63
CA ILE A 74 2.39 10.52 17.75
C ILE A 74 1.73 11.88 17.47
N GLN A 75 1.89 12.42 16.27
CA GLN A 75 1.30 13.70 15.89
C GLN A 75 -0.24 13.64 15.97
N ASN A 76 -0.86 12.60 15.43
CA ASN A 76 -2.31 12.40 15.46
C ASN A 76 -2.82 12.28 16.90
N ARG A 77 -2.15 11.52 17.76
CA ARG A 77 -2.50 11.40 19.16
C ARG A 77 -2.50 12.74 19.88
N ILE A 78 -1.50 13.58 19.62
CA ILE A 78 -1.39 14.91 20.26
C ILE A 78 -2.46 15.85 19.71
N LYS A 79 -2.59 15.93 18.37
CA LYS A 79 -3.50 16.86 17.70
C LYS A 79 -4.97 16.57 18.02
N TYR A 80 -5.37 15.30 18.02
CA TYR A 80 -6.77 14.88 18.16
C TYR A 80 -7.13 14.39 19.57
N SER A 81 -6.32 14.71 20.59
CA SER A 81 -6.52 14.28 21.98
C SER A 81 -7.82 14.79 22.61
N SER A 82 -8.36 15.92 22.14
CA SER A 82 -9.68 16.43 22.58
C SER A 82 -10.86 15.72 21.91
N LEU A 83 -10.65 15.08 20.76
CA LEU A 83 -11.67 14.39 19.98
C LEU A 83 -11.75 12.90 20.33
N ILE A 84 -10.60 12.23 20.43
CA ILE A 84 -10.46 10.79 20.62
C ILE A 84 -9.82 10.48 21.97
N ASN A 85 -10.43 9.55 22.70
CA ASN A 85 -9.83 9.00 23.93
C ASN A 85 -8.84 7.88 23.59
N TYR A 86 -7.55 8.19 23.61
CA TYR A 86 -6.49 7.21 23.31
C TYR A 86 -6.10 6.30 24.48
N SER A 87 -6.75 6.44 25.65
CA SER A 87 -6.50 5.53 26.79
C SER A 87 -7.17 4.16 26.59
N LYS A 88 -8.16 4.08 25.68
CA LYS A 88 -8.90 2.87 25.36
C LYS A 88 -9.32 2.90 23.88
N LEU A 89 -9.09 1.79 23.18
CA LEU A 89 -9.58 1.66 21.80
C LEU A 89 -11.10 1.47 21.78
N ILE A 90 -11.81 2.45 21.24
CA ILE A 90 -13.27 2.41 21.10
C ILE A 90 -13.60 2.31 19.61
N SER A 91 -13.93 1.11 19.12
CA SER A 91 -14.20 0.83 17.70
C SER A 91 -15.33 1.65 17.10
N LYS A 92 -16.19 2.25 17.92
CA LYS A 92 -17.25 3.17 17.46
C LYS A 92 -16.74 4.59 17.22
N GLU A 93 -15.65 5.00 17.89
CA GLU A 93 -15.08 6.33 17.73
C GLU A 93 -14.11 6.42 16.55
N ILE A 94 -13.39 5.33 16.28
CA ILE A 94 -12.42 5.27 15.21
C ILE A 94 -12.70 4.07 14.30
N GLN A 95 -12.71 4.30 12.98
CA GLN A 95 -12.75 3.25 11.97
C GLN A 95 -11.47 3.28 11.16
N ILE A 96 -10.91 2.11 10.92
CA ILE A 96 -9.58 1.95 10.34
C ILE A 96 -9.68 1.05 9.13
N PHE A 97 -9.26 1.54 7.99
CA PHE A 97 -9.28 0.84 6.72
C PHE A 97 -7.88 0.80 6.10
N SER A 98 -7.61 -0.21 5.31
CA SER A 98 -6.39 -0.33 4.51
C SER A 98 -6.69 -1.01 3.18
N THR A 99 -5.91 -0.72 2.17
CA THR A 99 -5.82 -1.58 0.99
C THR A 99 -5.25 -2.94 1.41
N ASN A 100 -5.57 -4.01 0.66
CA ASN A 100 -5.03 -5.34 0.89
C ASN A 100 -3.57 -5.43 0.39
N SER A 101 -2.69 -4.67 1.03
CA SER A 101 -1.26 -4.65 0.75
C SER A 101 -0.48 -4.68 2.05
N VAL A 102 0.50 -5.59 2.15
CA VAL A 102 1.28 -5.79 3.38
C VAL A 102 1.92 -4.48 3.88
N ARG A 103 2.48 -3.67 2.96
CA ARG A 103 3.11 -2.40 3.31
C ARG A 103 2.15 -1.36 3.87
N THR A 104 0.90 -1.29 3.37
CA THR A 104 -0.11 -0.37 3.90
C THR A 104 -0.60 -0.82 5.27
N LEU A 105 -0.86 -2.12 5.44
CA LEU A 105 -1.25 -2.70 6.74
C LEU A 105 -0.18 -2.45 7.81
N GLN A 106 1.10 -2.72 7.50
CA GLN A 106 2.19 -2.48 8.43
C GLN A 106 2.38 -1.00 8.76
N SER A 107 2.14 -0.12 7.80
CA SER A 107 2.19 1.33 8.00
C SER A 107 1.13 1.79 9.00
N ILE A 108 -0.12 1.41 8.78
CA ILE A 108 -1.24 1.73 9.68
C ILE A 108 -1.03 1.09 11.07
N GLN A 109 -0.55 -0.15 11.15
CA GLN A 109 -0.21 -0.76 12.45
C GLN A 109 0.82 0.06 13.22
N ALA A 110 1.87 0.53 12.53
CA ALA A 110 2.91 1.35 13.18
C ALA A 110 2.34 2.70 13.68
N GLU A 111 1.45 3.31 12.94
CA GLU A 111 0.76 4.55 13.30
C GLU A 111 -0.13 4.35 14.53
N LEU A 112 -0.98 3.33 14.50
CA LEU A 112 -1.90 3.02 15.60
C LEU A 112 -1.18 2.63 16.89
N GLN A 113 -0.02 1.96 16.81
CA GLN A 113 0.81 1.69 18.00
C GLN A 113 1.32 2.97 18.68
N ALA A 114 1.45 4.06 17.93
CA ALA A 114 1.81 5.36 18.50
C ALA A 114 0.60 6.15 19.00
N MET A 115 -0.57 5.94 18.41
CA MET A 115 -1.83 6.54 18.86
C MET A 115 -2.30 5.88 20.18
N TYR A 116 -2.28 4.57 20.25
CA TYR A 116 -2.68 3.78 21.42
C TYR A 116 -1.44 3.09 22.01
N LEU A 117 -0.89 3.67 23.06
CA LEU A 117 0.33 3.18 23.69
C LEU A 117 0.13 1.79 24.33
N PRO A 118 1.18 1.00 24.53
CA PRO A 118 1.12 -0.23 25.28
C PRO A 118 0.49 -0.02 26.66
N GLY A 119 -0.37 -0.95 27.10
CA GLY A 119 -1.07 -0.85 28.38
C GLY A 119 -2.46 -0.17 28.30
N THR A 120 -2.92 0.21 27.10
CA THR A 120 -4.29 0.73 26.90
C THR A 120 -5.34 -0.38 26.71
N LEU A 121 -4.94 -1.66 26.65
CA LEU A 121 -5.85 -2.80 26.77
C LEU A 121 -6.32 -2.99 28.19
N GLU A 122 -7.60 -3.35 28.37
CA GLU A 122 -8.12 -3.72 29.68
C GLU A 122 -7.42 -4.96 30.21
N PRO A 123 -6.97 -4.97 31.49
CA PRO A 123 -6.44 -6.16 32.12
C PRO A 123 -7.57 -7.18 32.31
N LEU A 124 -7.22 -8.47 32.27
CA LEU A 124 -8.15 -9.56 32.56
C LEU A 124 -8.49 -9.60 34.07
N THR A 125 -9.75 -9.89 34.38
CA THR A 125 -10.19 -10.21 35.75
C THR A 125 -9.71 -11.61 36.15
N GLU A 126 -9.81 -11.95 37.43
CA GLU A 126 -9.47 -13.31 37.92
C GLU A 126 -10.33 -14.39 37.24
N GLU A 127 -11.62 -14.10 37.04
CA GLU A 127 -12.54 -15.03 36.36
C GLU A 127 -12.17 -15.21 34.88
N GLU A 128 -11.76 -14.15 34.20
CA GLU A 128 -11.35 -14.20 32.82
C GLU A 128 -10.01 -14.93 32.63
N LEU A 129 -9.08 -14.81 33.58
CA LEU A 129 -7.82 -15.56 33.56
C LEU A 129 -8.05 -17.07 33.56
N VAL A 130 -9.06 -17.56 34.27
CA VAL A 130 -9.39 -18.98 34.33
C VAL A 130 -9.82 -19.53 32.97
N VAL A 131 -10.52 -18.73 32.15
CA VAL A 131 -11.04 -19.14 30.85
C VAL A 131 -10.15 -18.70 29.65
N ALA A 132 -9.11 -17.91 29.92
CA ALA A 132 -8.21 -17.37 28.90
C ALA A 132 -7.16 -18.40 28.42
N PHE A 133 -7.52 -19.69 28.39
CA PHE A 133 -6.66 -20.75 27.90
C PHE A 133 -7.22 -21.33 26.58
N PRO A 134 -6.38 -21.55 25.58
CA PRO A 134 -6.83 -22.22 24.37
C PRO A 134 -7.16 -23.70 24.66
N PRO A 135 -8.04 -24.35 23.90
CA PRO A 135 -8.38 -25.76 24.09
C PRO A 135 -7.26 -26.68 23.56
N ILE A 136 -6.06 -26.51 24.12
CA ILE A 136 -4.86 -27.28 23.78
C ILE A 136 -4.62 -28.32 24.89
N HIS A 137 -4.49 -29.58 24.50
CA HIS A 137 -4.09 -30.63 25.42
C HIS A 137 -2.55 -30.66 25.56
N ASN A 138 -2.06 -30.89 26.78
CA ASN A 138 -0.64 -31.03 27.10
C ASN A 138 0.21 -29.77 26.89
N ILE A 139 -0.19 -28.65 27.49
CA ILE A 139 0.62 -27.44 27.54
C ILE A 139 1.95 -27.72 28.24
N SER A 140 3.08 -27.41 27.60
CA SER A 140 4.40 -27.66 28.17
C SER A 140 4.71 -26.71 29.34
N ILE A 141 5.60 -27.17 30.24
CA ILE A 141 6.05 -26.36 31.39
C ILE A 141 6.62 -25.01 30.94
N LYS A 142 7.36 -24.97 29.83
CA LYS A 142 7.91 -23.73 29.27
C LYS A 142 6.82 -22.74 28.88
N VAL A 143 5.73 -23.20 28.27
CA VAL A 143 4.58 -22.34 27.93
C VAL A 143 3.90 -21.82 29.19
N LEU A 144 3.74 -22.64 30.22
CA LEU A 144 3.17 -22.21 31.50
C LEU A 144 4.05 -21.16 32.22
N GLU A 145 5.37 -21.24 32.08
CA GLU A 145 6.30 -20.23 32.58
C GLU A 145 6.13 -18.89 31.84
N GLU A 146 5.98 -18.91 30.50
CA GLU A 146 5.72 -17.71 29.71
C GLU A 146 4.36 -17.09 30.04
N ILE A 147 3.32 -17.89 30.24
CA ILE A 147 1.97 -17.42 30.64
C ILE A 147 2.05 -16.64 31.99
N LYS A 148 2.88 -17.08 32.95
CA LYS A 148 3.05 -16.35 34.20
C LYS A 148 3.58 -14.93 34.00
N ASN A 149 4.37 -14.70 32.96
CA ASN A 149 4.90 -13.37 32.63
C ASN A 149 3.82 -12.41 32.09
N LEU A 150 2.68 -12.94 31.60
CA LEU A 150 1.57 -12.10 31.16
C LEU A 150 0.83 -11.44 32.33
N ASN A 151 0.86 -12.06 33.50
CA ASN A 151 0.09 -11.60 34.65
C ASN A 151 -1.40 -11.34 34.24
N HIS A 152 -1.95 -10.19 34.55
CA HIS A 152 -3.31 -9.79 34.11
C HIS A 152 -3.35 -9.18 32.68
N SER A 153 -2.22 -9.07 32.01
CA SER A 153 -2.19 -8.51 30.66
C SER A 153 -2.81 -9.49 29.64
N THR A 154 -3.67 -8.99 28.78
CA THR A 154 -4.24 -9.75 27.65
C THR A 154 -3.14 -10.25 26.71
N ILE A 155 -2.14 -9.41 26.43
CA ILE A 155 -0.98 -9.71 25.58
C ILE A 155 0.27 -9.12 26.26
N ILE A 156 1.44 -9.71 26.00
CA ILE A 156 2.72 -9.25 26.57
C ILE A 156 2.94 -7.75 26.29
N ASN A 157 3.35 -7.02 27.31
CA ASN A 157 3.55 -5.57 27.28
C ASN A 157 2.29 -4.75 26.93
N GLY A 158 1.09 -5.36 26.92
CA GLY A 158 -0.15 -4.65 26.61
C GLY A 158 -0.21 -4.05 25.20
N ILE A 159 0.47 -4.69 24.21
CA ILE A 159 0.44 -4.26 22.81
C ILE A 159 -0.98 -4.40 22.26
N ASN A 160 -1.50 -3.36 21.61
CA ASN A 160 -2.83 -3.39 21.04
C ASN A 160 -2.91 -4.20 19.73
N VAL A 161 -4.03 -4.90 19.55
CA VAL A 161 -4.43 -5.52 18.27
C VAL A 161 -5.56 -4.67 17.68
N PHE A 162 -5.32 -4.11 16.50
CA PHE A 162 -6.24 -3.16 15.88
C PHE A 162 -7.14 -3.83 14.84
N PRO A 163 -8.45 -3.54 14.85
CA PRO A 163 -9.41 -4.06 13.87
C PRO A 163 -9.30 -3.28 12.55
N ILE A 164 -8.28 -3.56 11.75
CA ILE A 164 -8.13 -2.96 10.43
C ILE A 164 -9.03 -3.69 9.44
N GLN A 165 -9.92 -2.94 8.79
CA GLN A 165 -10.81 -3.44 7.75
C GLN A 165 -10.18 -3.25 6.37
N PHE A 166 -10.46 -4.15 5.45
CA PHE A 166 -10.07 -3.95 4.06
C PHE A 166 -11.09 -3.03 3.37
N SER A 167 -10.57 -1.96 2.79
CA SER A 167 -11.38 -1.09 1.94
C SER A 167 -11.87 -1.85 0.72
N SER A 168 -13.11 -1.57 0.29
CA SER A 168 -13.59 -2.09 -0.99
C SER A 168 -12.67 -1.59 -2.11
N PRO A 169 -12.08 -2.50 -2.91
CA PRO A 169 -11.22 -2.10 -4.03
C PRO A 169 -11.91 -1.13 -4.99
N LYS A 170 -13.21 -1.33 -5.26
CA LYS A 170 -14.01 -0.42 -6.10
C LYS A 170 -14.04 1.01 -5.58
N LYS A 171 -13.87 1.24 -4.27
CA LYS A 171 -13.85 2.61 -3.72
C LYS A 171 -12.51 3.31 -3.88
N LEU A 172 -11.40 2.56 -3.80
CA LEU A 172 -10.06 3.14 -3.72
C LEU A 172 -9.19 2.92 -4.97
N ARG A 173 -9.58 2.00 -5.84
CA ARG A 173 -8.76 1.49 -6.93
C ARG A 173 -9.48 1.50 -8.29
N LEU A 174 -10.45 2.41 -8.48
CA LEU A 174 -11.14 2.57 -9.76
C LEU A 174 -10.21 3.02 -10.90
N ASN A 175 -9.04 3.54 -10.57
CA ASN A 175 -7.98 3.85 -11.54
C ASN A 175 -7.23 2.61 -12.05
N GLU A 176 -7.55 1.41 -11.54
CA GLU A 176 -6.89 0.17 -11.92
C GLU A 176 -7.77 -0.66 -12.86
N PRO A 177 -7.17 -1.29 -13.88
CA PRO A 177 -7.91 -2.10 -14.88
C PRO A 177 -8.73 -3.24 -14.27
N GLU A 178 -8.31 -3.78 -13.13
CA GLU A 178 -9.00 -4.85 -12.42
C GLU A 178 -10.41 -4.43 -11.98
N TYR A 179 -10.61 -3.16 -11.63
CA TYR A 179 -11.87 -2.62 -11.12
C TYR A 179 -12.61 -1.73 -12.12
N CYS A 180 -11.92 -1.29 -13.15
CA CYS A 180 -12.45 -0.51 -14.26
C CYS A 180 -11.80 -0.98 -15.58
N PRO A 181 -12.34 -2.00 -16.24
CA PRO A 181 -11.69 -2.65 -17.40
C PRO A 181 -11.26 -1.71 -18.53
N TYR A 182 -12.00 -0.63 -18.76
CA TYR A 182 -11.64 0.37 -19.76
C TYR A 182 -10.36 1.14 -19.44
N MET A 183 -9.89 1.10 -18.16
CA MET A 183 -8.68 1.83 -17.77
C MET A 183 -7.42 1.40 -18.52
N SER A 184 -7.26 0.11 -18.85
CA SER A 184 -6.10 -0.35 -19.65
C SER A 184 -5.97 0.39 -20.97
N LYS A 185 -7.10 0.51 -21.70
CA LYS A 185 -7.13 1.21 -22.99
C LYS A 185 -6.96 2.71 -22.80
N TYR A 186 -7.61 3.25 -21.79
CA TYR A 186 -7.52 4.69 -21.49
C TYR A 186 -6.09 5.09 -21.13
N GLN A 187 -5.40 4.34 -20.27
CA GLN A 187 -4.00 4.55 -19.91
C GLN A 187 -3.07 4.45 -21.12
N ALA A 188 -3.24 3.43 -21.97
CA ALA A 188 -2.47 3.34 -23.22
C ALA A 188 -2.68 4.54 -24.15
N GLN A 189 -3.89 5.15 -24.15
CA GLN A 189 -4.16 6.37 -24.90
C GLN A 189 -3.48 7.59 -24.24
N LEU A 190 -3.49 7.70 -22.92
CA LEU A 190 -2.79 8.76 -22.19
C LEU A 190 -1.29 8.68 -22.48
N GLU A 191 -0.67 7.51 -22.36
CA GLU A 191 0.74 7.29 -22.67
C GLU A 191 1.08 7.72 -24.10
N LYS A 192 0.25 7.30 -25.09
CA LYS A 192 0.42 7.71 -26.47
C LYS A 192 0.35 9.25 -26.65
N ASN A 193 -0.57 9.90 -25.96
CA ASN A 193 -0.73 11.36 -26.03
C ASN A 193 0.48 12.08 -25.40
N MET A 194 1.03 11.52 -24.32
CA MET A 194 2.17 12.08 -23.59
C MET A 194 3.53 11.77 -24.22
N LYS A 195 3.58 10.85 -25.19
CA LYS A 195 4.83 10.35 -25.77
C LYS A 195 5.79 11.45 -26.22
N ASN A 196 5.29 12.51 -26.82
CA ASN A 196 6.15 13.61 -27.27
C ASN A 196 6.76 14.39 -26.11
N GLU A 197 5.99 14.67 -25.06
CA GLU A 197 6.46 15.37 -23.86
C GLU A 197 7.48 14.50 -23.10
N ILE A 198 7.19 13.20 -22.95
CA ILE A 198 8.10 12.22 -22.35
C ILE A 198 9.41 12.18 -23.14
N ASN A 199 9.38 12.09 -24.47
CA ASN A 199 10.58 12.05 -25.30
C ASN A 199 11.42 13.33 -25.18
N VAL A 200 10.78 14.50 -25.12
CA VAL A 200 11.47 15.79 -24.89
C VAL A 200 12.15 15.78 -23.52
N PHE A 201 11.45 15.30 -22.49
CA PHE A 201 12.01 15.19 -21.15
C PHE A 201 13.17 14.20 -21.08
N LEU A 202 13.02 13.00 -21.67
CA LEU A 202 14.05 11.97 -21.70
C LEU A 202 15.30 12.46 -22.45
N LYS A 203 15.12 13.17 -23.55
CA LYS A 203 16.23 13.79 -24.28
C LYS A 203 17.01 14.78 -23.39
N TYR A 204 16.33 15.65 -22.69
CA TYR A 204 16.97 16.57 -21.75
C TYR A 204 17.66 15.83 -20.59
N PHE A 205 17.05 14.77 -20.10
CA PHE A 205 17.62 13.90 -19.06
C PHE A 205 18.87 13.18 -19.55
N ASP A 206 18.85 12.66 -20.79
CA ASP A 206 20.02 12.04 -21.45
C ASP A 206 21.15 13.06 -21.68
N GLU A 207 20.86 14.25 -22.19
CA GLU A 207 21.86 15.31 -22.39
C GLU A 207 22.58 15.65 -21.08
N LYS A 208 21.87 15.61 -19.96
CA LYS A 208 22.41 15.99 -18.64
C LYS A 208 23.12 14.83 -17.92
N TYR A 209 22.58 13.63 -17.96
CA TYR A 209 23.01 12.52 -17.13
C TYR A 209 23.42 11.27 -17.92
N GLY A 210 23.11 11.20 -19.21
CA GLY A 210 23.22 9.98 -20.00
C GLY A 210 24.60 9.34 -20.00
N GLU A 211 25.66 10.10 -20.23
CA GLU A 211 27.03 9.59 -20.22
C GLU A 211 27.43 9.06 -18.84
N LYS A 212 27.07 9.78 -17.78
CA LYS A 212 27.37 9.40 -16.39
C LYS A 212 26.63 8.13 -15.98
N LEU A 213 25.33 8.03 -16.31
CA LEU A 213 24.50 6.87 -16.03
C LEU A 213 24.89 5.66 -16.89
N GLN A 214 25.25 5.87 -18.16
CA GLN A 214 25.78 4.81 -19.02
C GLN A 214 27.00 4.15 -18.38
N LYS A 215 27.95 4.94 -17.92
CA LYS A 215 29.14 4.47 -17.24
C LYS A 215 28.80 3.78 -15.92
N TYR A 216 27.91 4.35 -15.13
CA TYR A 216 27.52 3.79 -13.83
C TYR A 216 26.81 2.44 -13.96
N PHE A 217 25.83 2.32 -14.86
CA PHE A 217 25.09 1.09 -15.13
C PHE A 217 25.81 0.12 -16.06
N ASN A 218 27.03 0.44 -16.50
CA ASN A 218 27.84 -0.37 -17.41
C ASN A 218 27.09 -0.79 -18.70
N LYS A 219 26.37 0.18 -19.31
CA LYS A 219 25.61 -0.05 -20.55
C LYS A 219 26.49 0.19 -21.77
N SER A 220 26.31 -0.63 -22.84
CA SER A 220 27.10 -0.53 -24.09
C SER A 220 26.79 0.73 -24.91
N ASN A 221 25.56 1.23 -24.81
CA ASN A 221 25.10 2.46 -25.47
C ASN A 221 24.12 3.22 -24.56
N ARG A 222 23.50 4.31 -25.07
CA ARG A 222 22.54 5.15 -24.33
C ARG A 222 21.08 4.90 -24.71
N ASP A 223 20.76 3.84 -25.43
CA ASP A 223 19.39 3.55 -25.86
C ASP A 223 18.45 3.38 -24.66
N PHE A 224 18.95 2.86 -23.55
CA PHE A 224 18.20 2.73 -22.28
C PHE A 224 17.68 4.08 -21.73
N MET A 225 18.31 5.19 -22.10
CA MET A 225 17.85 6.52 -21.67
C MET A 225 16.52 6.94 -22.33
N TYR A 226 16.14 6.27 -23.41
CA TYR A 226 14.88 6.47 -24.15
C TYR A 226 13.86 5.37 -23.88
N ASP A 227 14.20 4.40 -23.02
CA ASP A 227 13.30 3.42 -22.47
C ASP A 227 12.69 4.01 -21.18
N PHE A 228 11.45 4.50 -21.29
CA PHE A 228 10.79 5.16 -20.18
C PHE A 228 10.57 4.20 -19.00
N ASP A 229 10.27 2.94 -19.26
CA ASP A 229 10.06 1.94 -18.21
C ASP A 229 11.36 1.69 -17.44
N PHE A 230 12.51 1.57 -18.13
CA PHE A 230 13.80 1.45 -17.46
C PHE A 230 14.12 2.70 -16.61
N ILE A 231 13.90 3.88 -17.15
CA ILE A 231 14.16 5.13 -16.44
C ILE A 231 13.21 5.29 -15.23
N GLU A 232 11.96 4.91 -15.37
CA GLU A 232 10.97 4.99 -14.30
C GLU A 232 11.21 3.92 -13.22
N LEU A 233 11.33 2.65 -13.61
CA LEU A 233 11.36 1.52 -12.69
C LEU A 233 12.75 1.29 -12.08
N VAL A 234 13.82 1.48 -12.86
CA VAL A 234 15.19 1.22 -12.39
C VAL A 234 15.81 2.52 -11.87
N VAL A 235 15.83 3.57 -12.69
CA VAL A 235 16.58 4.78 -12.30
C VAL A 235 15.82 5.59 -11.24
N ALA A 236 14.54 5.89 -11.47
CA ALA A 236 13.79 6.75 -10.56
C ALA A 236 13.25 5.99 -9.34
N GLU A 237 12.66 4.83 -9.52
CA GLU A 237 12.04 4.06 -8.44
C GLU A 237 13.10 3.59 -7.42
N GLU A 238 14.17 2.92 -7.88
CA GLU A 238 15.23 2.44 -6.98
C GLU A 238 15.93 3.61 -6.28
N PHE A 239 16.22 4.70 -7.03
CA PHE A 239 16.87 5.88 -6.44
C PHE A 239 16.00 6.51 -5.34
N ILE A 240 14.70 6.71 -5.59
CA ILE A 240 13.76 7.28 -4.62
C ILE A 240 13.66 6.38 -3.37
N CYS A 241 13.58 5.06 -3.55
CA CYS A 241 13.55 4.13 -2.43
C CYS A 241 14.81 4.23 -1.57
N ASN A 242 15.99 4.29 -2.21
CA ASN A 242 17.26 4.48 -1.52
C ASN A 242 17.35 5.84 -0.80
N TYR A 243 16.88 6.91 -1.45
CA TYR A 243 16.89 8.25 -0.89
C TYR A 243 16.06 8.32 0.40
N PHE A 244 14.83 7.81 0.38
CA PHE A 244 13.95 7.80 1.57
C PHE A 244 14.39 6.80 2.64
N GLN A 245 15.17 5.79 2.29
CA GLN A 245 15.79 4.88 3.26
C GLN A 245 16.99 5.53 3.97
N GLY A 246 17.51 6.63 3.44
CA GLY A 246 18.73 7.29 3.96
C GLY A 246 20.00 6.51 3.60
N ASN A 247 19.99 5.75 2.50
CA ASN A 247 21.14 4.99 2.05
C ASN A 247 22.27 5.89 1.57
N ASN A 248 23.47 5.38 1.67
CA ASN A 248 24.68 6.10 1.27
C ASN A 248 24.90 6.02 -0.26
N PHE A 249 24.91 7.16 -0.92
CA PHE A 249 25.17 7.29 -2.35
C PHE A 249 26.65 7.54 -2.71
N SER A 250 27.60 7.29 -1.79
CA SER A 250 29.01 7.63 -2.05
C SER A 250 29.59 6.94 -3.28
N ASP A 251 29.26 5.66 -3.53
CA ASP A 251 29.70 4.97 -4.74
C ASP A 251 29.13 5.59 -6.02
N PHE A 252 27.83 5.92 -6.00
CA PHE A 252 27.16 6.59 -7.10
C PHE A 252 27.77 7.97 -7.36
N ILE A 253 27.95 8.79 -6.31
CA ILE A 253 28.58 10.11 -6.41
C ILE A 253 29.99 10.03 -6.95
N ASN A 254 30.83 9.13 -6.40
CA ASN A 254 32.22 8.97 -6.82
C ASN A 254 32.38 8.54 -8.29
N LYS A 255 31.43 7.75 -8.80
CA LYS A 255 31.44 7.28 -10.20
C LYS A 255 30.82 8.26 -11.18
N THR A 256 29.88 9.08 -10.74
CA THR A 256 29.07 9.93 -11.63
C THR A 256 29.28 11.41 -11.43
N GLU A 257 29.76 11.85 -10.28
CA GLU A 257 29.82 13.27 -9.90
C GLU A 257 28.44 13.98 -10.02
N ILE A 258 27.35 13.21 -9.79
CA ILE A 258 25.99 13.74 -9.83
C ILE A 258 25.62 14.28 -8.45
N ASP A 259 25.06 15.48 -8.41
CA ASP A 259 24.44 16.04 -7.20
C ASP A 259 23.17 15.28 -6.85
N ILE A 260 23.09 14.75 -5.64
CA ILE A 260 22.00 13.88 -5.18
C ILE A 260 20.67 14.62 -5.08
N GLU A 261 20.66 15.85 -4.57
CA GLU A 261 19.44 16.65 -4.42
C GLU A 261 18.88 17.07 -5.79
N GLU A 262 19.77 17.46 -6.69
CA GLU A 262 19.37 17.76 -8.05
C GLU A 262 18.83 16.54 -8.76
N PHE A 263 19.51 15.40 -8.65
CA PHE A 263 19.07 14.12 -9.24
C PHE A 263 17.74 13.66 -8.66
N PHE A 264 17.55 13.77 -7.33
CA PHE A 264 16.27 13.48 -6.68
C PHE A 264 15.14 14.34 -7.25
N ASN A 265 15.39 15.61 -7.55
CA ASN A 265 14.37 16.46 -8.18
C ASN A 265 13.99 16.00 -9.59
N TYR A 266 14.93 15.43 -10.35
CA TYR A 266 14.63 14.83 -11.66
C TYR A 266 13.89 13.49 -11.52
N THR A 267 14.31 12.63 -10.63
CA THR A 267 13.61 11.34 -10.39
C THR A 267 12.18 11.55 -9.92
N LYS A 268 11.91 12.57 -9.08
CA LYS A 268 10.54 12.98 -8.74
C LYS A 268 9.73 13.39 -9.97
N LYS A 269 10.31 14.12 -10.92
CA LYS A 269 9.61 14.50 -12.16
C LYS A 269 9.25 13.26 -13.00
N ILE A 270 10.15 12.27 -13.10
CA ILE A 270 9.89 11.02 -13.79
C ILE A 270 8.69 10.30 -13.15
N LYS A 271 8.70 10.14 -11.83
CA LYS A 271 7.57 9.52 -11.09
C LYS A 271 6.28 10.32 -11.27
N ASN A 272 6.35 11.64 -11.29
CA ASN A 272 5.19 12.49 -11.54
C ASN A 272 4.60 12.26 -12.93
N TYR A 273 5.43 12.16 -13.99
CA TYR A 273 4.92 11.83 -15.33
C TYR A 273 4.18 10.49 -15.32
N TYR A 274 4.75 9.49 -14.67
CA TYR A 274 4.14 8.16 -14.57
C TYR A 274 2.81 8.21 -13.79
N ILE A 275 2.82 8.77 -12.57
CA ILE A 275 1.65 8.74 -11.68
C ILE A 275 0.57 9.70 -12.14
N PHE A 276 0.94 10.94 -12.54
CA PHE A 276 0.00 12.03 -12.76
C PHE A 276 -0.43 12.21 -14.23
N HIS A 277 0.20 11.56 -15.19
CA HIS A 277 -0.11 11.79 -16.61
C HIS A 277 -0.33 10.50 -17.41
N ILE A 278 0.37 9.41 -17.06
CA ILE A 278 0.22 8.14 -17.76
C ILE A 278 -0.87 7.28 -17.10
N ASN A 279 -0.83 7.13 -15.78
CA ASN A 279 -1.78 6.29 -15.07
C ASN A 279 -3.12 6.97 -14.79
N ILE A 280 -3.10 8.26 -14.47
CA ILE A 280 -4.26 9.01 -13.99
C ILE A 280 -4.19 10.43 -14.56
N ASP A 281 -5.27 10.90 -15.14
CA ASP A 281 -5.48 12.31 -15.48
C ASP A 281 -6.60 12.92 -14.63
N GLU A 282 -6.91 14.20 -14.84
CA GLU A 282 -7.98 14.87 -14.09
C GLU A 282 -9.32 14.14 -14.19
N LYS A 283 -9.69 13.69 -15.39
CA LYS A 283 -10.98 13.01 -15.62
C LYS A 283 -11.08 11.70 -14.83
N THR A 284 -10.07 10.84 -14.93
CA THR A 284 -10.04 9.55 -14.25
C THR A 284 -9.73 9.68 -12.75
N GLY A 285 -8.97 10.69 -12.35
CA GLY A 285 -8.74 11.05 -10.96
C GLY A 285 -10.03 11.49 -10.26
N VAL A 286 -10.80 12.39 -10.87
CA VAL A 286 -12.13 12.80 -10.36
C VAL A 286 -13.08 11.61 -10.29
N MET A 287 -13.12 10.77 -11.33
CA MET A 287 -13.93 9.56 -11.34
C MET A 287 -13.57 8.64 -10.17
N ALA A 288 -12.28 8.33 -10.01
CA ALA A 288 -11.80 7.38 -9.01
C ALA A 288 -11.95 7.89 -7.57
N ALA A 289 -11.84 9.20 -7.34
CA ALA A 289 -12.04 9.81 -6.03
C ALA A 289 -13.52 9.97 -5.65
N SER A 290 -14.45 9.97 -6.62
CA SER A 290 -15.87 10.28 -6.38
C SER A 290 -16.54 9.44 -5.29
N PRO A 291 -16.37 8.09 -5.22
CA PRO A 291 -16.96 7.28 -4.16
C PRO A 291 -16.44 7.66 -2.78
N GLN A 292 -15.15 7.98 -2.67
CA GLN A 292 -14.51 8.34 -1.41
C GLN A 292 -14.92 9.75 -0.95
N MET A 293 -14.99 10.71 -1.87
CA MET A 293 -15.45 12.06 -1.55
C MET A 293 -16.92 12.06 -1.10
N LYS A 294 -17.78 11.24 -1.74
CA LYS A 294 -19.16 11.03 -1.30
C LYS A 294 -19.23 10.42 0.11
N GLU A 295 -18.34 9.47 0.41
CA GLU A 295 -18.27 8.86 1.74
C GLU A 295 -17.88 9.89 2.82
N ILE A 296 -16.89 10.75 2.56
CA ILE A 296 -16.48 11.84 3.46
C ILE A 296 -17.66 12.75 3.77
N ILE A 297 -18.40 13.19 2.75
CA ILE A 297 -19.62 14.02 2.96
C ILE A 297 -20.65 13.29 3.82
N ASN A 298 -20.89 11.99 3.56
CA ASN A 298 -21.86 11.21 4.33
C ASN A 298 -21.48 11.10 5.81
N TYR A 299 -20.20 10.96 6.14
CA TYR A 299 -19.73 10.96 7.53
C TYR A 299 -19.89 12.33 8.18
N MET A 300 -19.51 13.39 7.47
CA MET A 300 -19.68 14.76 7.98
C MET A 300 -21.16 15.11 8.22
N ASP A 301 -22.04 14.76 7.26
CA ASP A 301 -23.50 14.91 7.43
C ASP A 301 -24.02 14.15 8.67
N ALA A 302 -23.52 12.93 8.92
CA ALA A 302 -23.90 12.13 10.07
C ALA A 302 -23.45 12.76 11.40
N ILE A 303 -22.27 13.35 11.46
CA ILE A 303 -21.77 14.08 12.62
C ILE A 303 -22.61 15.34 12.89
N ILE A 304 -22.87 16.14 11.85
CA ILE A 304 -23.67 17.38 11.96
C ILE A 304 -25.10 17.06 12.45
N GLN A 305 -25.68 15.94 12.00
CA GLN A 305 -26.98 15.44 12.40
C GLN A 305 -26.98 14.74 13.79
N ASN A 306 -25.85 14.72 14.50
CA ASN A 306 -25.67 14.06 15.79
C ASN A 306 -26.10 12.58 15.80
N LYS A 307 -25.85 11.83 14.73
CA LYS A 307 -26.13 10.39 14.69
C LYS A 307 -25.20 9.65 15.65
N SER A 308 -25.76 8.98 16.64
CA SER A 308 -25.05 8.37 17.79
C SER A 308 -24.03 7.28 17.42
N GLN A 309 -24.01 6.82 16.18
CA GLN A 309 -23.09 5.78 15.69
C GLN A 309 -22.06 6.28 14.66
N ALA A 310 -22.03 7.58 14.38
CA ALA A 310 -21.03 8.14 13.47
C ALA A 310 -19.64 8.12 14.13
N PRO A 311 -18.60 7.59 13.44
CA PRO A 311 -17.24 7.62 13.96
C PRO A 311 -16.73 9.05 14.00
N LYS A 312 -15.89 9.36 14.99
CA LYS A 312 -15.22 10.66 15.09
C LYS A 312 -13.98 10.75 14.22
N MET A 313 -13.34 9.61 13.94
CA MET A 313 -12.15 9.55 13.12
C MET A 313 -12.19 8.34 12.20
N ILE A 314 -11.72 8.55 10.97
CA ILE A 314 -11.52 7.50 9.97
C ILE A 314 -10.10 7.59 9.46
N ILE A 315 -9.41 6.45 9.41
CA ILE A 315 -8.06 6.34 8.86
C ILE A 315 -8.10 5.38 7.67
N HIS A 316 -7.62 5.81 6.53
CA HIS A 316 -7.42 4.98 5.35
C HIS A 316 -5.94 4.88 4.98
N GLY A 317 -5.37 3.67 5.09
CA GLY A 317 -4.06 3.36 4.52
C GLY A 317 -4.15 3.02 3.04
N GLY A 318 -3.36 3.72 2.22
CA GLY A 318 -3.40 3.58 0.77
C GLY A 318 -2.06 3.82 0.07
N HIS A 319 -2.17 4.25 -1.16
CA HIS A 319 -1.06 4.44 -2.09
C HIS A 319 -1.00 5.89 -2.60
N ASP A 320 0.11 6.22 -3.27
CA ASP A 320 0.25 7.48 -4.01
C ASP A 320 -0.86 7.67 -5.06
N THR A 321 -1.24 6.60 -5.77
CA THR A 321 -2.32 6.63 -6.76
C THR A 321 -3.66 7.02 -6.14
N THR A 322 -3.97 6.58 -4.93
CA THR A 322 -5.22 6.95 -4.25
C THR A 322 -5.22 8.42 -3.83
N ILE A 323 -4.10 8.88 -3.24
CA ILE A 323 -3.93 10.29 -2.86
C ILE A 323 -3.97 11.17 -4.12
N ASN A 324 -3.38 10.72 -5.22
CA ASN A 324 -3.41 11.44 -6.49
C ASN A 324 -4.83 11.66 -7.01
N CYS A 325 -5.69 10.63 -6.94
CA CYS A 325 -7.10 10.78 -7.32
C CYS A 325 -7.78 11.88 -6.48
N ILE A 326 -7.54 11.90 -5.17
CA ILE A 326 -8.09 12.95 -4.29
C ILE A 326 -7.52 14.32 -4.65
N GLN A 327 -6.22 14.44 -4.95
CA GLN A 327 -5.62 15.71 -5.37
C GLN A 327 -6.23 16.22 -6.69
N TYR A 328 -6.47 15.33 -7.67
CA TYR A 328 -7.18 15.72 -8.91
C TYR A 328 -8.60 16.17 -8.63
N PHE A 329 -9.31 15.49 -7.73
CA PHE A 329 -10.65 15.94 -7.34
C PHE A 329 -10.61 17.33 -6.69
N MET A 330 -9.68 17.55 -5.76
CA MET A 330 -9.53 18.85 -5.08
C MET A 330 -9.06 19.96 -6.05
N HIS A 331 -8.25 19.60 -7.05
CA HIS A 331 -7.91 20.51 -8.13
C HIS A 331 -9.12 20.89 -8.95
N TYR A 332 -9.88 19.91 -9.42
CA TYR A 332 -11.07 20.12 -10.26
C TYR A 332 -12.15 20.95 -9.54
N ALA A 333 -12.47 20.60 -8.29
CA ALA A 333 -13.55 21.23 -7.55
C ALA A 333 -13.17 22.59 -6.92
N PHE A 334 -11.91 22.74 -6.48
CA PHE A 334 -11.48 23.85 -5.65
C PHE A 334 -10.22 24.57 -6.15
N GLN A 335 -9.67 24.16 -7.30
CA GLN A 335 -8.46 24.73 -7.92
C GLN A 335 -7.21 24.62 -7.01
N ILE A 336 -7.14 23.58 -6.17
CA ILE A 336 -5.98 23.33 -5.31
C ILE A 336 -4.85 22.74 -6.17
N PRO A 337 -3.61 23.24 -6.07
CA PRO A 337 -2.49 22.71 -6.83
C PRO A 337 -2.20 21.25 -6.54
N ILE A 338 -1.93 20.45 -7.57
CA ILE A 338 -1.46 19.07 -7.46
C ILE A 338 0.04 19.09 -7.13
N THR A 339 0.46 18.30 -6.16
CA THR A 339 1.84 18.25 -5.68
C THR A 339 2.37 16.83 -5.61
N TYR A 340 3.70 16.69 -5.60
CA TYR A 340 4.37 15.41 -5.41
C TYR A 340 3.90 14.72 -4.10
N ILE A 341 3.69 13.40 -4.17
CA ILE A 341 3.23 12.59 -3.05
C ILE A 341 4.39 11.74 -2.53
N PRO A 342 5.12 12.15 -1.48
CA PRO A 342 6.21 11.37 -0.89
C PRO A 342 5.70 10.12 -0.18
N PHE A 343 6.60 9.21 0.22
CA PHE A 343 6.26 8.15 1.16
C PHE A 343 5.71 8.72 2.46
N ALA A 344 4.68 8.07 3.03
CA ALA A 344 3.97 8.51 4.21
C ALA A 344 3.26 9.87 4.08
N ALA A 345 3.06 10.38 2.84
CA ALA A 345 2.21 11.55 2.61
C ALA A 345 0.81 11.32 3.17
N ASN A 346 0.23 12.35 3.75
CA ASN A 346 -1.10 12.28 4.35
C ASN A 346 -2.00 13.43 3.92
N ILE A 347 -3.29 13.10 3.86
CA ILE A 347 -4.38 14.04 3.62
C ILE A 347 -5.32 13.97 4.81
N PHE A 348 -5.75 15.13 5.31
CA PHE A 348 -6.81 15.24 6.29
C PHE A 348 -7.95 16.09 5.75
N PHE A 349 -9.17 15.63 6.01
CA PHE A 349 -10.37 16.45 5.97
C PHE A 349 -10.87 16.56 7.40
N GLU A 350 -10.76 17.76 7.98
CA GLU A 350 -11.19 18.06 9.35
C GLU A 350 -12.49 18.83 9.31
N LEU A 351 -13.52 18.33 9.98
CA LEU A 351 -14.75 19.07 10.23
C LEU A 351 -14.63 19.80 11.56
N HIS A 352 -14.74 21.10 11.51
CA HIS A 352 -14.67 21.98 12.65
C HIS A 352 -16.04 22.57 12.96
N LYS A 353 -16.35 22.73 14.24
CA LYS A 353 -17.52 23.44 14.72
C LYS A 353 -17.11 24.74 15.37
N ASN A 354 -17.67 25.86 14.91
CA ASN A 354 -17.50 27.14 15.56
C ASN A 354 -18.47 27.23 16.76
N GLU A 355 -17.92 27.33 17.95
CA GLU A 355 -18.75 27.36 19.19
C GLU A 355 -19.63 28.60 19.30
N SER A 356 -19.20 29.72 18.75
CA SER A 356 -19.90 31.00 18.85
C SER A 356 -21.09 31.10 17.89
N SER A 357 -20.95 30.57 16.65
CA SER A 357 -21.97 30.66 15.60
C SER A 357 -22.72 29.35 15.36
N ASN A 358 -22.25 28.25 15.94
CA ASN A 358 -22.72 26.88 15.71
C ASN A 358 -22.62 26.42 14.26
N ASN A 359 -21.83 27.13 13.42
CA ASN A 359 -21.57 26.80 12.02
C ASN A 359 -20.43 25.80 11.93
N PHE A 360 -20.40 25.04 10.82
CA PHE A 360 -19.35 24.09 10.53
C PHE A 360 -18.51 24.58 9.34
N TYR A 361 -17.22 24.21 9.35
CA TYR A 361 -16.32 24.42 8.22
C TYR A 361 -15.39 23.23 8.05
N VAL A 362 -14.89 23.03 6.83
CA VAL A 362 -13.97 21.94 6.48
C VAL A 362 -12.60 22.51 6.21
N GLU A 363 -11.60 21.91 6.82
CA GLU A 363 -10.21 22.14 6.52
C GLU A 363 -9.63 20.95 5.77
N TYR A 364 -9.05 21.19 4.57
CA TYR A 364 -8.30 20.22 3.80
C TYR A 364 -6.80 20.46 3.99
N ILE A 365 -6.11 19.45 4.50
CA ILE A 365 -4.69 19.52 4.85
C ILE A 365 -3.94 18.46 4.07
N PHE A 366 -2.82 18.84 3.45
CA PHE A 366 -1.88 17.92 2.79
C PHE A 366 -0.49 18.07 3.42
N ASP A 367 0.08 16.97 3.92
CA ASP A 367 1.40 16.94 4.58
C ASP A 367 1.58 18.07 5.64
N GLY A 368 0.52 18.31 6.41
CA GLY A 368 0.50 19.30 7.48
C GLY A 368 0.29 20.74 7.01
N ILE A 369 0.09 20.98 5.71
CA ILE A 369 -0.19 22.30 5.14
C ILE A 369 -1.69 22.43 4.88
N SER A 370 -2.35 23.41 5.49
CA SER A 370 -3.75 23.74 5.22
C SER A 370 -3.86 24.38 3.83
N LEU A 371 -4.57 23.71 2.92
CA LEU A 371 -4.74 24.14 1.53
C LEU A 371 -6.14 24.68 1.24
N LEU A 372 -7.13 24.37 2.07
CA LEU A 372 -8.49 24.87 1.98
C LEU A 372 -9.07 24.99 3.37
N ASN A 373 -9.77 26.10 3.62
CA ASN A 373 -10.66 26.28 4.76
C ASN A 373 -11.94 26.91 4.23
N LEU A 374 -13.04 26.16 4.30
CA LEU A 374 -14.30 26.55 3.66
C LEU A 374 -15.49 26.18 4.54
N ASP A 375 -16.52 27.03 4.53
CA ASP A 375 -17.82 26.70 5.10
C ASP A 375 -18.32 25.34 4.61
N TYR A 376 -18.91 24.54 5.53
CA TYR A 376 -19.29 23.16 5.22
C TYR A 376 -20.33 23.08 4.10
N ASP A 377 -21.34 23.92 4.10
CA ASP A 377 -22.41 23.85 3.09
C ASP A 377 -21.86 24.13 1.68
N ARG A 378 -20.96 25.09 1.57
CA ARG A 378 -20.26 25.39 0.31
C ARG A 378 -19.32 24.26 -0.11
N PHE A 379 -18.59 23.66 0.85
CA PHE A 379 -17.74 22.50 0.56
C PHE A 379 -18.59 21.33 0.07
N ARG A 380 -19.66 21.02 0.78
CA ARG A 380 -20.61 19.94 0.44
C ARG A 380 -21.23 20.13 -0.95
N GLU A 381 -21.72 21.31 -1.26
CA GLU A 381 -22.30 21.66 -2.57
C GLU A 381 -21.27 21.40 -3.68
N LYS A 382 -20.08 21.95 -3.56
CA LYS A 382 -18.99 21.78 -4.55
C LYS A 382 -18.59 20.32 -4.75
N VAL A 383 -18.48 19.53 -3.67
CA VAL A 383 -18.17 18.10 -3.76
C VAL A 383 -19.30 17.37 -4.50
N LEU A 384 -20.58 17.62 -4.13
CA LEU A 384 -21.71 16.92 -4.73
C LEU A 384 -21.92 17.28 -6.22
N GLU A 385 -21.59 18.51 -6.64
CA GLU A 385 -21.56 18.90 -8.04
C GLU A 385 -20.45 18.23 -8.84
N SER A 386 -19.31 17.93 -8.18
CA SER A 386 -18.10 17.40 -8.85
C SER A 386 -18.05 15.89 -8.92
N ILE A 387 -18.69 15.15 -8.02
CA ILE A 387 -18.66 13.69 -8.00
C ILE A 387 -19.37 13.08 -9.24
N TRP A 388 -18.81 11.98 -9.74
CA TRP A 388 -19.50 11.17 -10.74
C TRP A 388 -20.53 10.27 -10.07
N SER A 389 -21.69 10.14 -10.70
CA SER A 389 -22.69 9.14 -10.29
C SER A 389 -22.15 7.72 -10.54
N GLU A 390 -22.67 6.76 -9.79
CA GLU A 390 -22.33 5.34 -9.98
C GLU A 390 -22.64 4.87 -11.41
N GLU A 391 -23.75 5.32 -11.98
CA GLU A 391 -24.11 5.05 -13.36
C GLU A 391 -23.06 5.58 -14.36
N LYS A 392 -22.59 6.84 -14.18
CA LYS A 392 -21.55 7.44 -15.02
C LYS A 392 -20.23 6.68 -14.92
N ILE A 393 -19.85 6.23 -13.71
CA ILE A 393 -18.67 5.42 -13.46
C ILE A 393 -18.80 4.07 -14.17
N ASN A 394 -19.92 3.38 -14.00
CA ASN A 394 -20.17 2.08 -14.63
C ASN A 394 -20.16 2.18 -16.14
N ASN A 395 -20.80 3.19 -16.72
CA ASN A 395 -20.79 3.44 -18.15
C ASN A 395 -19.38 3.68 -18.70
N PHE A 396 -18.56 4.45 -17.98
CA PHE A 396 -17.15 4.65 -18.36
C PHE A 396 -16.36 3.34 -18.29
N CYS A 397 -16.48 2.60 -17.20
CA CYS A 397 -15.67 1.41 -16.99
C CYS A 397 -16.04 0.23 -17.89
N ASN A 398 -17.27 0.21 -18.40
CA ASN A 398 -17.81 -0.87 -19.26
C ASN A 398 -17.89 -0.47 -20.75
N PHE A 399 -17.35 0.67 -21.15
CA PHE A 399 -17.51 1.27 -22.48
C PHE A 399 -17.16 0.35 -23.67
N GLU A 400 -16.45 -0.77 -23.46
CA GLU A 400 -16.09 -1.72 -24.52
C GLU A 400 -16.78 -3.08 -24.46
N GLN A 401 -17.69 -3.33 -23.53
CA GLN A 401 -18.39 -4.62 -23.53
C GLN A 401 -19.39 -4.76 -24.69
N GLU A 402 -19.83 -3.65 -25.29
CA GLU A 402 -20.78 -3.68 -26.42
C GLU A 402 -20.11 -4.04 -27.75
N ASP A 403 -18.84 -3.65 -28.00
CA ASP A 403 -18.12 -3.98 -29.24
C ASP A 403 -17.46 -5.38 -29.28
N LYS A 404 -17.35 -6.06 -28.15
CA LYS A 404 -16.67 -7.36 -28.04
C LYS A 404 -17.60 -8.58 -28.07
N SER A 405 -18.91 -8.38 -28.04
CA SER A 405 -19.85 -9.51 -27.90
C SER A 405 -19.89 -10.47 -29.12
N GLU A 406 -19.42 -10.07 -30.29
CA GLU A 406 -19.39 -10.95 -31.46
C GLU A 406 -18.03 -11.58 -31.79
N SER A 407 -16.89 -10.93 -31.48
CA SER A 407 -15.56 -11.48 -31.83
C SER A 407 -14.88 -12.29 -30.71
N ASP A 408 -15.22 -12.05 -29.46
CA ASP A 408 -14.58 -12.73 -28.32
C ASP A 408 -15.22 -14.08 -27.96
N SER A 409 -16.47 -14.34 -28.39
CA SER A 409 -17.10 -15.67 -28.25
C SER A 409 -16.26 -16.78 -28.91
N ASP A 410 -15.66 -16.50 -30.06
CA ASP A 410 -14.87 -17.50 -30.79
C ASP A 410 -13.42 -17.62 -30.27
N LYS A 411 -12.82 -16.54 -29.77
CA LYS A 411 -11.53 -16.58 -29.08
C LYS A 411 -11.64 -17.27 -27.74
N PHE A 412 -12.70 -17.03 -26.97
CA PHE A 412 -12.93 -17.69 -25.69
C PHE A 412 -13.16 -19.19 -25.85
N LYS A 413 -13.90 -19.63 -26.91
CA LYS A 413 -14.05 -21.03 -27.27
C LYS A 413 -12.72 -21.68 -27.63
N THR A 414 -11.85 -20.97 -28.37
CA THR A 414 -10.52 -21.47 -28.77
C THR A 414 -9.60 -21.61 -27.57
N ILE A 415 -9.55 -20.60 -26.67
CA ILE A 415 -8.73 -20.64 -25.44
C ILE A 415 -9.24 -21.74 -24.48
N SER A 416 -10.57 -21.88 -24.33
CA SER A 416 -11.15 -22.95 -23.50
C SER A 416 -10.84 -24.33 -24.07
N LEU A 417 -10.82 -24.49 -25.38
CA LEU A 417 -10.47 -25.75 -26.03
C LEU A 417 -8.98 -26.06 -25.84
N ILE A 418 -8.09 -25.08 -25.97
CA ILE A 418 -6.64 -25.25 -25.72
C ILE A 418 -6.37 -25.64 -24.27
N LEU A 419 -7.04 -24.99 -23.31
CA LEU A 419 -6.95 -25.32 -21.87
C LEU A 419 -7.47 -26.73 -21.57
N LEU A 420 -8.54 -27.18 -22.23
CA LEU A 420 -9.08 -28.52 -22.09
C LEU A 420 -8.12 -29.58 -22.62
N ILE A 421 -7.50 -29.33 -23.77
CA ILE A 421 -6.51 -30.23 -24.40
C ILE A 421 -5.23 -30.32 -23.54
N THR A 422 -4.72 -29.17 -23.05
CA THR A 422 -3.54 -29.17 -22.18
C THR A 422 -3.78 -29.88 -20.85
N ASN A 423 -4.93 -29.71 -20.23
CA ASN A 423 -5.30 -30.44 -19.01
C ASN A 423 -5.45 -31.96 -19.27
N ALA A 424 -6.04 -32.36 -20.41
CA ALA A 424 -6.14 -33.76 -20.78
C ALA A 424 -4.75 -34.41 -21.01
N VAL A 425 -3.83 -33.71 -21.67
CA VAL A 425 -2.45 -34.18 -21.90
C VAL A 425 -1.71 -34.30 -20.56
N PHE A 426 -1.87 -33.33 -19.67
CA PHE A 426 -1.27 -33.36 -18.33
C PHE A 426 -1.82 -34.54 -17.49
N PHE A 427 -3.12 -34.80 -17.54
CA PHE A 427 -3.74 -35.93 -16.85
C PHE A 427 -3.21 -37.27 -17.37
N VAL A 428 -3.15 -37.44 -18.70
CA VAL A 428 -2.64 -38.69 -19.31
C VAL A 428 -1.16 -38.88 -18.95
N SER A 429 -0.32 -37.85 -19.00
CA SER A 429 1.08 -37.95 -18.61
C SER A 429 1.27 -38.31 -17.13
N THR A 430 0.41 -37.78 -16.23
CA THR A 430 0.42 -38.08 -14.81
C THR A 430 0.03 -39.55 -14.56
N VAL A 431 -0.98 -40.08 -15.27
CA VAL A 431 -1.42 -41.49 -15.17
C VAL A 431 -0.30 -42.42 -15.68
N ILE A 432 0.36 -42.08 -16.77
CA ILE A 432 1.51 -42.86 -17.29
C ILE A 432 2.66 -42.87 -16.28
N PHE A 433 2.99 -41.69 -15.71
CA PHE A 433 4.05 -41.60 -14.70
C PHE A 433 3.75 -42.41 -13.45
N MET A 434 2.51 -42.33 -12.93
CA MET A 434 2.08 -43.12 -11.79
C MET A 434 2.10 -44.62 -12.09
N SER A 435 1.69 -45.02 -13.29
CA SER A 435 1.73 -46.41 -13.73
C SER A 435 3.17 -46.95 -13.81
N LEU A 436 4.09 -46.19 -14.35
CA LEU A 436 5.52 -46.52 -14.41
C LEU A 436 6.13 -46.56 -12.99
N PHE A 437 5.75 -45.64 -12.13
CA PHE A 437 6.19 -45.63 -10.73
C PHE A 437 5.73 -46.88 -9.99
N ILE A 438 4.43 -47.24 -10.10
CA ILE A 438 3.88 -48.45 -9.50
C ILE A 438 4.55 -49.70 -10.06
N TYR A 439 4.80 -49.74 -11.38
CA TYR A 439 5.51 -50.86 -12.01
C TYR A 439 6.94 -51.01 -11.46
N ASN A 440 7.68 -49.93 -11.34
CA ASN A 440 9.04 -49.93 -10.79
C ASN A 440 9.05 -50.32 -9.29
N CYS A 441 8.07 -49.87 -8.51
CA CYS A 441 7.92 -50.28 -7.13
C CYS A 441 7.63 -51.79 -6.99
N LYS A 442 6.76 -52.33 -7.84
CA LYS A 442 6.49 -53.80 -7.89
C LYS A 442 7.71 -54.60 -8.31
N LYS A 443 8.46 -54.11 -9.32
CA LYS A 443 9.70 -54.76 -9.81
C LYS A 443 10.79 -54.77 -8.72
N ASN A 444 10.95 -53.65 -8.01
CA ASN A 444 11.90 -53.58 -6.90
C ASN A 444 11.50 -54.46 -5.72
N LYS A 445 10.20 -54.51 -5.37
CA LYS A 445 9.68 -55.42 -4.32
C LYS A 445 9.95 -56.87 -4.64
N LYS A 446 9.80 -57.27 -5.93
CA LYS A 446 10.11 -58.62 -6.40
C LYS A 446 11.63 -58.93 -6.34
N LYS A 447 12.49 -57.94 -6.63
CA LYS A 447 13.95 -58.05 -6.51
C LYS A 447 14.41 -58.21 -5.05
N TYR A 448 13.78 -57.48 -4.11
CA TYR A 448 14.06 -57.61 -2.68
C TYR A 448 13.58 -58.94 -2.10
N SER A 449 12.43 -59.50 -2.56
CA SER A 449 11.94 -60.81 -2.11
C SER A 449 12.80 -61.96 -2.64
N LEU A 450 13.38 -61.87 -3.85
CA LEU A 450 14.31 -62.85 -4.38
C LEU A 450 15.65 -62.85 -3.61
N ASN A 451 16.20 -61.64 -3.30
CA ASN A 451 17.44 -61.53 -2.52
C ASN A 451 17.23 -62.00 -1.05
N LEU A 452 16.04 -61.85 -0.46
CA LEU A 452 15.76 -62.33 0.87
C LEU A 452 15.67 -63.89 0.93
N ASN A 453 15.09 -64.51 -0.11
CA ASN A 453 15.05 -65.97 -0.21
C ASN A 453 16.45 -66.61 -0.42
N ASP A 454 17.30 -65.93 -1.25
CA ASP A 454 18.69 -66.40 -1.48
C ASP A 454 19.54 -66.23 -0.18
N SER A 455 19.32 -65.20 0.63
CA SER A 455 20.01 -65.02 1.91
C SER A 455 19.52 -65.99 3.01
N ILE A 456 18.26 -66.43 2.97
CA ILE A 456 17.71 -67.43 3.90
C ILE A 456 18.22 -68.82 3.55
N LEU A 457 18.32 -69.16 2.26
CA LEU A 457 18.89 -70.47 1.82
C LEU A 457 20.40 -70.56 2.11
N ALA A 458 21.16 -69.47 1.99
CA ALA A 458 22.58 -69.45 2.32
C ALA A 458 22.89 -69.51 3.83
N GLY A 459 21.90 -69.20 4.72
CA GLY A 459 22.03 -69.31 6.18
C GLY A 459 21.80 -70.73 6.73
N VAL A 460 21.09 -71.59 6.02
CA VAL A 460 20.74 -72.95 6.48
C VAL A 460 21.91 -73.94 6.24
N ASP A 461 22.82 -73.67 5.31
CA ASP A 461 23.97 -74.55 5.03
C ASP A 461 25.17 -74.32 5.97
N LYS A 462 25.10 -73.43 6.97
CA LYS A 462 26.21 -73.16 7.93
C LYS A 462 26.01 -73.69 9.31
N GLU A 463 24.87 -74.33 9.60
CA GLU A 463 24.64 -75.00 10.91
C GLU A 463 24.77 -76.51 10.90
N ASN A 464 25.21 -77.11 9.81
CA ASN A 464 25.48 -78.61 9.75
C ASN A 464 26.91 -78.83 9.18
N ASN A 465 27.94 -78.31 9.87
CA ASN A 465 29.29 -78.91 9.84
C ASN A 465 30.03 -78.48 11.10
#